data_3782cf9f156cd728b6a5b690aa266a35
#
_entry.id   3782cf9f156cd728b6a5b690aa266a35
#
_cell.length_a   1.000
_cell.length_b   1.000
_cell.length_c   1.000
_cell.angle_alpha   90.00
_cell.angle_beta   90.00
_cell.angle_gamma   90.00
#
_symmetry.space_group_name_H-M   'P 1'
#
loop_
_entity.id
_entity.type
_entity.pdbx_description
1 polymer ?
#
loop_
_entity_poly.entity_id
_entity_poly.type
_entity_poly.pdbx_seq_one_letter_code
_entity_poly.pdbx_strand_id
1 'polypeptide(L)'
;MRRNLIVMLIGCLLLGVNVFQLNAQESKKFTLPTPWTEEAWNAEIPLPEYPRPQMVRAEWLNLNGTWDYMGGKELAHPMEVATPPAFPAKPEKIKVPFPPESELSGIARKAETNLWYKRSFVIPKSWKGKNVLLHFGAVDRLTSVFVNGKKVGTHTGGYDAFNMDITDFLKSGENVLVVGAYDPNDGKAACGKNGARGDYVYTSGIWQTVWLEPVEKQYISALKLIPDVKNSRLELVVEANQAGLQVKAVADDGTSQISEAVGSSNKRFYLPIKNPRLWNTDDPFLYGLKLQLKNAKGKVVDEVDSYFGMRTVSMEMVDSVMRPMINGEFVFQIGLLDQGYWPDGAFTAPTEEALLYDIELAKRTGFNVIRKHIKVEPQRWYYHCDRLGLMVWQDMPNLWEPDDVDSVAVRQQFREELKVMIDQHISSPSIVMWVPFNENWGAFDVTDITNWVKNYDKTRLVNGNSGYNYAPGYRKAYGDPGNGDFADRHHYGKLTPKVLPKPEEKRAVSLGEFGGKGLFVRGHMWPVRNDAYEMMINKEQLSDTYVYLLSELEQMIKYFGLSTAIYTQTTDVEHEVNGLVTYDRQVEKMDFKKVKDINQAVIQSTRKKK
;
A
#
# COMPACT_ATOMS: atom_id res chain seq x y z
N MET A 1 -82.86 -19.72 -43.54
CA MET A 1 -82.22 -20.93 -44.06
C MET A 1 -81.07 -20.53 -44.97
N ARG A 2 -80.03 -21.30 -44.91
CA ARG A 2 -78.76 -21.24 -45.66
C ARG A 2 -77.68 -20.29 -45.18
N ARG A 3 -76.74 -20.94 -44.52
CA ARG A 3 -75.36 -20.51 -44.15
C ARG A 3 -74.53 -20.40 -45.43
N ASN A 4 -73.73 -19.38 -45.50
CA ASN A 4 -72.58 -19.32 -46.39
C ASN A 4 -71.30 -19.21 -45.57
N LEU A 5 -70.41 -20.16 -45.76
CA LEU A 5 -69.11 -20.30 -45.16
C LEU A 5 -68.12 -19.43 -45.95
N ILE A 6 -67.44 -18.54 -45.31
CA ILE A 6 -66.27 -17.86 -45.87
C ILE A 6 -65.03 -18.41 -45.21
N VAL A 7 -64.19 -19.04 -46.01
CA VAL A 7 -62.85 -19.55 -45.63
C VAL A 7 -61.87 -18.38 -45.75
N MET A 8 -61.30 -17.96 -44.65
CA MET A 8 -60.15 -17.03 -44.63
C MET A 8 -58.87 -17.81 -44.45
N LEU A 9 -57.99 -17.77 -45.45
CA LEU A 9 -56.60 -18.22 -45.37
C LEU A 9 -55.84 -17.26 -44.47
N ILE A 10 -55.29 -17.77 -43.35
CA ILE A 10 -54.32 -17.05 -42.53
C ILE A 10 -52.93 -17.58 -42.88
N GLY A 11 -52.14 -16.73 -43.56
CA GLY A 11 -50.73 -16.99 -43.80
C GLY A 11 -49.92 -16.88 -42.48
N CYS A 12 -49.26 -17.95 -42.10
CA CYS A 12 -48.32 -17.94 -40.98
C CYS A 12 -47.03 -17.21 -41.38
N LEU A 13 -46.85 -16.00 -40.88
CA LEU A 13 -45.54 -15.36 -40.79
C LEU A 13 -44.81 -15.97 -39.60
N LEU A 14 -43.81 -16.81 -39.84
CA LEU A 14 -42.83 -17.26 -38.85
C LEU A 14 -41.84 -16.11 -38.60
N LEU A 15 -42.11 -15.28 -37.57
CA LEU A 15 -41.14 -14.42 -36.95
C LEU A 15 -40.26 -15.30 -36.04
N GLY A 16 -39.03 -15.53 -36.46
CA GLY A 16 -38.01 -16.15 -35.65
C GLY A 16 -37.69 -15.26 -34.44
N VAL A 17 -38.23 -15.58 -33.28
CA VAL A 17 -37.80 -15.03 -32.00
C VAL A 17 -36.50 -15.74 -31.64
N ASN A 18 -35.38 -15.06 -31.86
CA ASN A 18 -34.12 -15.45 -31.25
C ASN A 18 -34.26 -15.29 -29.74
N VAL A 19 -34.56 -16.36 -29.04
CA VAL A 19 -34.44 -16.45 -27.60
C VAL A 19 -32.93 -16.41 -27.29
N PHE A 20 -32.41 -15.24 -26.98
CA PHE A 20 -31.15 -15.17 -26.27
C PHE A 20 -31.37 -15.91 -24.94
N GLN A 21 -30.87 -17.16 -24.86
CA GLN A 21 -30.63 -17.77 -23.57
C GLN A 21 -29.56 -16.93 -22.87
N LEU A 22 -29.99 -15.99 -22.03
CA LEU A 22 -29.19 -15.50 -20.92
C LEU A 22 -28.92 -16.76 -20.07
N ASN A 23 -27.75 -17.37 -20.26
CA ASN A 23 -27.20 -18.22 -19.23
C ASN A 23 -27.05 -17.31 -17.99
N ALA A 24 -27.99 -17.40 -17.06
CA ALA A 24 -27.78 -16.91 -15.72
C ALA A 24 -26.60 -17.73 -15.18
N GLN A 25 -25.41 -17.17 -15.28
CA GLN A 25 -24.24 -17.65 -14.58
C GLN A 25 -24.64 -17.62 -13.11
N GLU A 26 -24.71 -18.78 -12.43
CA GLU A 26 -24.99 -18.81 -11.01
C GLU A 26 -24.06 -17.78 -10.36
N SER A 27 -24.66 -16.78 -9.70
CA SER A 27 -23.88 -15.71 -9.05
C SER A 27 -22.99 -16.36 -8.01
N LYS A 28 -21.66 -16.20 -8.13
CA LYS A 28 -20.72 -16.72 -7.14
C LYS A 28 -21.11 -16.14 -5.77
N LYS A 29 -21.29 -17.00 -4.80
CA LYS A 29 -21.57 -16.59 -3.44
C LYS A 29 -20.26 -16.33 -2.72
N PHE A 30 -20.01 -15.09 -2.34
CA PHE A 30 -18.89 -14.68 -1.50
C PHE A 30 -19.22 -14.86 -0.02
N THR A 31 -18.20 -15.17 0.78
CA THR A 31 -18.34 -15.36 2.24
C THR A 31 -18.72 -14.06 2.93
N LEU A 32 -18.04 -12.98 2.58
CA LEU A 32 -18.28 -11.65 3.12
C LEU A 32 -18.00 -10.59 2.03
N PRO A 33 -18.98 -10.30 1.15
CA PRO A 33 -18.78 -9.38 0.04
C PRO A 33 -18.67 -7.94 0.53
N THR A 34 -17.80 -7.16 -0.11
CA THR A 34 -17.73 -5.70 0.02
C THR A 34 -18.68 -5.02 -0.98
N PRO A 35 -18.93 -3.70 -0.87
CA PRO A 35 -19.70 -2.96 -1.87
C PRO A 35 -19.12 -3.04 -3.30
N TRP A 36 -17.84 -3.37 -3.45
CA TRP A 36 -17.10 -3.40 -4.71
C TRP A 36 -16.87 -4.82 -5.25
N THR A 37 -17.26 -5.86 -4.52
CA THR A 37 -17.02 -7.26 -4.89
C THR A 37 -17.57 -7.61 -6.28
N GLU A 38 -18.79 -7.19 -6.58
CA GLU A 38 -19.45 -7.53 -7.86
C GLU A 38 -18.76 -6.84 -9.04
N GLU A 39 -18.38 -5.58 -8.90
CA GLU A 39 -17.61 -4.84 -9.90
C GLU A 39 -16.27 -5.52 -10.17
N ALA A 40 -15.50 -5.81 -9.14
CA ALA A 40 -14.18 -6.47 -9.25
C ALA A 40 -14.30 -7.87 -9.85
N TRP A 41 -15.35 -8.62 -9.47
CA TRP A 41 -15.59 -9.96 -10.00
C TRP A 41 -15.91 -9.95 -11.49
N ASN A 42 -16.69 -8.98 -11.96
CA ASN A 42 -17.12 -8.88 -13.35
C ASN A 42 -16.11 -8.13 -14.25
N ALA A 43 -15.16 -7.41 -13.67
CA ALA A 43 -14.14 -6.71 -14.45
C ALA A 43 -13.30 -7.67 -15.29
N GLU A 44 -13.18 -7.43 -16.59
CA GLU A 44 -12.26 -8.13 -17.48
C GLU A 44 -10.80 -7.83 -17.08
N ILE A 45 -10.50 -6.57 -16.79
CA ILE A 45 -9.23 -6.09 -16.30
C ILE A 45 -9.50 -5.38 -14.96
N PRO A 46 -9.30 -6.04 -13.80
CA PRO A 46 -9.43 -5.39 -12.51
C PRO A 46 -8.28 -4.38 -12.30
N LEU A 47 -8.53 -3.34 -11.50
CA LEU A 47 -7.55 -2.27 -11.21
C LEU A 47 -6.92 -1.74 -12.51
N PRO A 48 -7.73 -1.11 -13.39
CA PRO A 48 -7.30 -0.68 -14.71
C PRO A 48 -6.43 0.59 -14.71
N GLU A 49 -6.29 1.25 -13.55
CA GLU A 49 -5.59 2.51 -13.40
C GLU A 49 -4.08 2.33 -13.57
N TYR A 50 -3.40 3.40 -14.05
CA TYR A 50 -1.94 3.39 -14.17
C TYR A 50 -1.29 3.23 -12.78
N PRO A 51 -0.42 2.20 -12.58
CA PRO A 51 -0.07 1.78 -11.22
C PRO A 51 0.96 2.66 -10.51
N ARG A 52 1.71 3.52 -11.24
CA ARG A 52 2.86 4.26 -10.72
C ARG A 52 2.73 5.78 -10.89
N PRO A 53 1.90 6.48 -10.08
CA PRO A 53 1.64 7.93 -10.24
C PRO A 53 2.86 8.82 -10.14
N GLN A 54 3.92 8.38 -9.46
CA GLN A 54 5.18 9.12 -9.34
C GLN A 54 6.04 9.13 -10.61
N MET A 55 5.71 8.30 -11.61
CA MET A 55 6.47 8.23 -12.86
C MET A 55 5.59 7.72 -13.99
N VAL A 56 4.71 8.57 -14.49
CA VAL A 56 3.69 8.23 -15.50
C VAL A 56 4.25 8.33 -16.90
N ARG A 57 4.01 7.30 -17.72
CA ARG A 57 4.21 7.30 -19.18
C ARG A 57 2.88 7.20 -19.91
N ALA A 58 2.82 7.83 -21.08
CA ALA A 58 1.59 7.87 -21.88
C ALA A 58 1.20 6.50 -22.46
N GLU A 59 2.20 5.67 -22.79
CA GLU A 59 1.97 4.34 -23.39
C GLU A 59 2.29 3.25 -22.36
N TRP A 60 1.34 2.35 -22.15
CA TRP A 60 1.48 1.17 -21.30
C TRP A 60 0.39 0.14 -21.63
N LEU A 61 0.55 -1.08 -21.13
CA LEU A 61 -0.42 -2.17 -21.32
C LEU A 61 -0.61 -2.90 -19.99
N ASN A 62 -1.83 -2.86 -19.46
CA ASN A 62 -2.21 -3.62 -18.26
C ASN A 62 -2.31 -5.11 -18.60
N LEU A 63 -1.66 -5.97 -17.81
CA LEU A 63 -1.71 -7.42 -17.92
C LEU A 63 -2.59 -8.08 -16.84
N ASN A 64 -3.30 -7.31 -16.01
CA ASN A 64 -4.27 -7.87 -15.08
C ASN A 64 -5.40 -8.60 -15.82
N GLY A 65 -6.18 -9.40 -15.09
CA GLY A 65 -7.30 -10.16 -15.61
C GLY A 65 -7.08 -11.66 -15.52
N THR A 66 -7.67 -12.44 -16.41
CA THR A 66 -7.64 -13.91 -16.32
C THR A 66 -6.34 -14.49 -16.85
N TRP A 67 -5.65 -15.29 -16.00
CA TRP A 67 -4.44 -16.05 -16.34
C TRP A 67 -4.69 -17.54 -16.17
N ASP A 68 -3.91 -18.39 -16.85
CA ASP A 68 -3.78 -19.80 -16.51
C ASP A 68 -3.02 -19.94 -15.20
N TYR A 69 -3.42 -20.90 -14.37
CA TYR A 69 -2.84 -21.10 -13.03
C TYR A 69 -2.65 -22.58 -12.70
N MET A 70 -1.64 -22.86 -11.93
CA MET A 70 -1.45 -24.11 -11.20
C MET A 70 -0.65 -23.84 -9.93
N GLY A 71 -1.05 -24.46 -8.82
CA GLY A 71 -0.40 -24.33 -7.52
C GLY A 71 -0.31 -25.68 -6.82
N GLY A 72 0.75 -25.90 -6.04
CA GLY A 72 0.92 -27.11 -5.25
C GLY A 72 2.35 -27.36 -4.82
N LYS A 73 2.53 -28.10 -3.73
CA LYS A 73 3.85 -28.44 -3.17
C LYS A 73 4.67 -29.36 -4.09
N GLU A 74 3.99 -30.17 -4.89
CA GLU A 74 4.58 -31.15 -5.82
C GLU A 74 5.09 -30.51 -7.11
N LEU A 75 4.74 -29.26 -7.39
CA LEU A 75 5.20 -28.54 -8.57
C LEU A 75 6.67 -28.18 -8.46
N ALA A 76 7.31 -27.98 -9.61
CA ALA A 76 8.69 -27.54 -9.67
C ALA A 76 8.92 -26.23 -8.91
N HIS A 77 10.00 -26.16 -8.13
CA HIS A 77 10.37 -24.95 -7.40
C HIS A 77 10.80 -23.84 -8.38
N PRO A 78 10.14 -22.65 -8.38
CA PRO A 78 10.35 -21.63 -9.40
C PRO A 78 11.80 -21.16 -9.55
N MET A 79 12.55 -21.08 -8.45
CA MET A 79 13.94 -20.60 -8.48
C MET A 79 14.93 -21.63 -9.05
N GLU A 80 14.58 -22.92 -9.06
CA GLU A 80 15.49 -24.01 -9.39
C GLU A 80 15.40 -24.45 -10.87
N VAL A 81 14.39 -23.98 -11.61
CA VAL A 81 14.18 -24.40 -12.98
C VAL A 81 14.76 -23.42 -14.01
N ALA A 82 15.32 -23.96 -15.09
CA ALA A 82 15.80 -23.18 -16.23
C ALA A 82 14.69 -22.87 -17.25
N THR A 83 13.62 -23.69 -17.27
CA THR A 83 12.44 -23.51 -18.13
C THR A 83 11.18 -23.73 -17.30
N PRO A 84 10.08 -23.02 -17.60
CA PRO A 84 8.84 -23.18 -16.85
C PRO A 84 8.23 -24.58 -17.08
N PRO A 85 7.50 -25.14 -16.09
CA PRO A 85 6.79 -26.40 -16.26
C PRO A 85 5.68 -26.29 -17.31
N ALA A 86 5.33 -27.42 -17.90
CA ALA A 86 4.20 -27.51 -18.81
C ALA A 86 2.88 -27.35 -18.04
N PHE A 87 1.99 -26.50 -18.54
CA PHE A 87 0.63 -26.39 -18.01
C PHE A 87 -0.24 -27.53 -18.53
N PRO A 88 -1.19 -28.04 -17.72
CA PRO A 88 -2.13 -29.04 -18.18
C PRO A 88 -3.00 -28.51 -19.35
N ALA A 89 -3.61 -29.38 -20.11
CA ALA A 89 -4.46 -29.00 -21.24
C ALA A 89 -5.68 -28.14 -20.84
N LYS A 90 -6.14 -28.27 -19.60
CA LYS A 90 -7.20 -27.45 -18.97
C LYS A 90 -6.68 -26.91 -17.64
N PRO A 91 -5.91 -25.84 -17.67
CA PRO A 91 -5.42 -25.23 -16.43
C PRO A 91 -6.55 -24.54 -15.69
N GLU A 92 -6.39 -24.36 -14.40
CA GLU A 92 -7.24 -23.46 -13.63
C GLU A 92 -7.09 -22.02 -14.12
N LYS A 93 -8.07 -21.20 -13.80
CA LYS A 93 -8.07 -19.78 -14.16
C LYS A 93 -8.03 -18.94 -12.89
N ILE A 94 -7.05 -18.05 -12.82
CA ILE A 94 -6.92 -17.08 -11.73
C ILE A 94 -7.11 -15.67 -12.27
N LYS A 95 -7.77 -14.82 -11.49
CA LYS A 95 -7.92 -13.40 -11.81
C LYS A 95 -6.80 -12.60 -11.11
N VAL A 96 -5.76 -12.23 -11.86
CA VAL A 96 -4.66 -11.37 -11.40
C VAL A 96 -5.17 -9.92 -11.35
N PRO A 97 -4.86 -9.12 -10.27
CA PRO A 97 -3.83 -9.38 -9.27
C PRO A 97 -4.35 -9.92 -7.93
N PHE A 98 -5.46 -10.62 -7.91
CA PHE A 98 -5.96 -11.19 -6.65
C PHE A 98 -5.17 -12.45 -6.29
N PRO A 99 -4.63 -12.56 -5.05
CA PRO A 99 -3.86 -13.73 -4.62
C PRO A 99 -4.74 -14.98 -4.57
N PRO A 100 -4.18 -16.19 -4.75
CA PRO A 100 -4.96 -17.43 -4.87
C PRO A 100 -5.80 -17.76 -3.64
N GLU A 101 -5.48 -17.23 -2.48
CA GLU A 101 -6.25 -17.40 -1.25
C GLU A 101 -7.55 -16.59 -1.26
N SER A 102 -7.60 -15.49 -2.00
CA SER A 102 -8.76 -14.59 -2.07
C SER A 102 -9.90 -15.17 -2.90
N GLU A 103 -11.14 -14.82 -2.55
CA GLU A 103 -12.30 -15.24 -3.32
C GLU A 103 -12.37 -14.56 -4.69
N LEU A 104 -11.91 -13.31 -4.82
CA LEU A 104 -11.86 -12.56 -6.08
C LEU A 104 -10.88 -13.16 -7.10
N SER A 105 -9.89 -13.94 -6.66
CA SER A 105 -9.00 -14.65 -7.56
C SER A 105 -9.71 -15.72 -8.40
N GLY A 106 -10.82 -16.27 -7.90
CA GLY A 106 -11.50 -17.42 -8.47
C GLY A 106 -10.96 -18.78 -8.00
N ILE A 107 -9.83 -18.80 -7.31
CA ILE A 107 -9.17 -20.00 -6.75
C ILE A 107 -9.66 -20.26 -5.33
N ALA A 108 -9.55 -19.28 -4.43
CA ALA A 108 -10.02 -19.32 -3.03
C ALA A 108 -9.48 -20.53 -2.24
N ARG A 109 -8.20 -20.85 -2.39
CA ARG A 109 -7.54 -21.96 -1.66
C ARG A 109 -6.47 -21.45 -0.72
N LYS A 110 -6.29 -22.19 0.39
CA LYS A 110 -5.20 -21.92 1.33
C LYS A 110 -3.86 -22.23 0.70
N ALA A 111 -2.88 -21.46 1.14
CA ALA A 111 -1.48 -21.42 0.74
C ALA A 111 -0.94 -22.63 -0.03
N GLU A 112 -0.60 -22.40 -1.28
CA GLU A 112 0.14 -23.30 -2.15
C GLU A 112 1.57 -22.79 -2.24
N THR A 113 2.55 -23.65 -2.05
CA THR A 113 3.95 -23.22 -1.92
C THR A 113 4.59 -22.83 -3.25
N ASN A 114 4.34 -23.61 -4.31
CA ASN A 114 4.83 -23.35 -5.66
C ASN A 114 3.68 -22.92 -6.55
N LEU A 115 3.74 -21.71 -7.04
CA LEU A 115 2.67 -21.02 -7.78
C LEU A 115 3.15 -20.73 -9.19
N TRP A 116 2.37 -21.09 -10.20
CA TRP A 116 2.71 -20.87 -11.58
C TRP A 116 1.56 -20.19 -12.32
N TYR A 117 1.88 -19.07 -12.95
CA TYR A 117 0.95 -18.23 -13.70
C TYR A 117 1.37 -18.20 -15.17
N LYS A 118 0.40 -18.22 -16.11
CA LYS A 118 0.69 -18.08 -17.53
C LYS A 118 -0.31 -17.17 -18.21
N ARG A 119 0.17 -16.25 -19.04
CA ARG A 119 -0.62 -15.35 -19.85
C ARG A 119 -0.03 -15.15 -21.24
N SER A 120 -0.89 -15.15 -22.26
CA SER A 120 -0.55 -14.67 -23.60
C SER A 120 -0.77 -13.17 -23.71
N PHE A 121 0.09 -12.49 -24.46
CA PHE A 121 -0.01 -11.07 -24.76
C PHE A 121 0.57 -10.72 -26.14
N VAL A 122 0.15 -9.58 -26.69
CA VAL A 122 0.65 -9.07 -27.96
C VAL A 122 1.17 -7.65 -27.76
N ILE A 123 2.38 -7.38 -28.26
CA ILE A 123 2.98 -6.04 -28.21
C ILE A 123 2.30 -5.15 -29.24
N PRO A 124 1.81 -3.95 -28.87
CA PRO A 124 1.27 -2.98 -29.81
C PRO A 124 2.26 -2.64 -30.93
N LYS A 125 1.77 -2.49 -32.17
CA LYS A 125 2.61 -2.19 -33.33
C LYS A 125 3.36 -0.84 -33.20
N SER A 126 2.80 0.11 -32.44
CA SER A 126 3.40 1.40 -32.12
C SER A 126 4.71 1.28 -31.31
N TRP A 127 4.92 0.15 -30.62
CA TRP A 127 6.11 -0.10 -29.81
C TRP A 127 7.29 -0.70 -30.59
N LYS A 128 7.14 -0.87 -31.90
CA LYS A 128 8.20 -1.44 -32.74
C LYS A 128 9.51 -0.63 -32.64
N GLY A 129 10.60 -1.30 -32.25
CA GLY A 129 11.94 -0.73 -32.11
C GLY A 129 12.21 -0.07 -30.75
N LYS A 130 11.24 -0.05 -29.85
CA LYS A 130 11.41 0.34 -28.43
C LYS A 130 11.79 -0.89 -27.59
N ASN A 131 12.43 -0.66 -26.46
CA ASN A 131 12.56 -1.66 -25.41
C ASN A 131 11.20 -1.81 -24.70
N VAL A 132 10.93 -2.98 -24.14
CA VAL A 132 9.71 -3.27 -23.40
C VAL A 132 10.07 -3.72 -21.98
N LEU A 133 9.64 -2.95 -21.02
CA LEU A 133 9.79 -3.27 -19.59
C LEU A 133 8.54 -3.99 -19.11
N LEU A 134 8.72 -5.13 -18.46
CA LEU A 134 7.69 -5.84 -17.73
C LEU A 134 7.79 -5.46 -16.25
N HIS A 135 6.72 -4.95 -15.70
CA HIS A 135 6.64 -4.49 -14.32
C HIS A 135 5.69 -5.34 -13.50
N PHE A 136 6.04 -5.48 -12.22
CA PHE A 136 5.21 -6.07 -11.17
C PHE A 136 5.11 -5.08 -10.02
N GLY A 137 3.91 -4.82 -9.52
CA GLY A 137 3.71 -4.03 -8.31
C GLY A 137 4.20 -4.77 -7.07
N ALA A 138 3.86 -6.05 -6.95
CA ALA A 138 4.42 -6.96 -5.96
C ALA A 138 4.08 -8.42 -6.29
N VAL A 139 4.99 -9.34 -5.91
CA VAL A 139 4.81 -10.81 -5.99
C VAL A 139 5.43 -11.43 -4.75
N ASP A 140 4.65 -12.06 -3.90
CA ASP A 140 5.14 -12.75 -2.71
C ASP A 140 5.55 -14.19 -3.04
N ARG A 141 6.85 -14.61 -2.81
CA ARG A 141 8.00 -13.76 -2.49
C ARG A 141 9.24 -14.04 -3.36
N LEU A 142 9.53 -15.31 -3.73
CA LEU A 142 10.66 -15.67 -4.60
C LEU A 142 10.15 -15.88 -6.02
N THR A 143 10.43 -14.95 -6.90
CA THR A 143 9.82 -14.89 -8.23
C THR A 143 10.81 -15.26 -9.32
N SER A 144 10.38 -16.08 -10.27
CA SER A 144 11.08 -16.32 -11.55
C SER A 144 10.17 -15.96 -12.72
N VAL A 145 10.70 -15.21 -13.67
CA VAL A 145 9.97 -14.72 -14.84
C VAL A 145 10.52 -15.35 -16.12
N PHE A 146 9.60 -15.82 -16.97
CA PHE A 146 9.93 -16.45 -18.25
C PHE A 146 9.09 -15.81 -19.36
N VAL A 147 9.72 -15.54 -20.49
CA VAL A 147 9.04 -15.08 -21.71
C VAL A 147 9.39 -16.05 -22.85
N ASN A 148 8.36 -16.56 -23.53
CA ASN A 148 8.51 -17.53 -24.62
C ASN A 148 9.38 -18.75 -24.25
N GLY A 149 9.24 -19.22 -22.99
CA GLY A 149 9.96 -20.38 -22.45
C GLY A 149 11.40 -20.11 -21.99
N LYS A 150 11.90 -18.89 -22.14
CA LYS A 150 13.26 -18.49 -21.69
C LYS A 150 13.19 -17.71 -20.37
N LYS A 151 14.06 -18.04 -19.42
CA LYS A 151 14.17 -17.31 -18.15
C LYS A 151 14.70 -15.90 -18.39
N VAL A 152 13.93 -14.90 -17.96
CA VAL A 152 14.29 -13.46 -18.03
C VAL A 152 15.11 -13.06 -16.80
N GLY A 153 14.63 -13.45 -15.62
CA GLY A 153 15.27 -13.10 -14.35
C GLY A 153 14.51 -13.63 -13.14
N THR A 154 15.00 -13.22 -11.97
CA THR A 154 14.43 -13.55 -10.67
C THR A 154 14.30 -12.31 -9.80
N HIS A 155 13.42 -12.37 -8.81
CA HIS A 155 13.25 -11.34 -7.79
C HIS A 155 13.04 -11.99 -6.42
N THR A 156 13.45 -11.30 -5.36
CA THR A 156 13.26 -11.68 -3.95
C THR A 156 12.69 -10.49 -3.20
N GLY A 157 11.56 -10.67 -2.53
CA GLY A 157 10.80 -9.66 -1.80
C GLY A 157 9.31 -9.80 -2.08
N GLY A 158 8.46 -9.59 -1.07
CA GLY A 158 7.01 -9.78 -1.20
C GLY A 158 6.22 -8.49 -1.36
N TYR A 159 6.84 -7.32 -1.12
CA TYR A 159 6.14 -6.04 -1.00
C TYR A 159 6.66 -4.93 -1.90
N ASP A 160 7.75 -5.15 -2.60
CA ASP A 160 8.39 -4.15 -3.43
C ASP A 160 8.08 -4.35 -4.92
N ALA A 161 8.00 -3.23 -5.63
CA ALA A 161 7.83 -3.23 -7.07
C ALA A 161 9.17 -3.52 -7.77
N PHE A 162 9.11 -4.31 -8.85
CA PHE A 162 10.27 -4.60 -9.67
C PHE A 162 9.92 -4.63 -11.16
N ASN A 163 10.94 -4.56 -12.01
CA ASN A 163 10.76 -4.66 -13.46
C ASN A 163 11.92 -5.40 -14.13
N MET A 164 11.65 -5.89 -15.33
CA MET A 164 12.63 -6.61 -16.16
C MET A 164 12.49 -6.15 -17.61
N ASP A 165 13.62 -5.90 -18.30
CA ASP A 165 13.61 -5.69 -19.75
C ASP A 165 13.42 -7.04 -20.46
N ILE A 166 12.30 -7.16 -21.17
CA ILE A 166 11.94 -8.39 -21.88
C ILE A 166 12.17 -8.31 -23.39
N THR A 167 12.77 -7.24 -23.88
CA THR A 167 12.92 -6.90 -25.30
C THR A 167 13.49 -8.06 -26.13
N ASP A 168 14.60 -8.64 -25.66
CA ASP A 168 15.33 -9.71 -26.37
C ASP A 168 14.61 -11.09 -26.32
N PHE A 169 13.56 -11.18 -25.52
CA PHE A 169 12.76 -12.40 -25.38
C PHE A 169 11.47 -12.37 -26.21
N LEU A 170 11.13 -11.19 -26.77
CA LEU A 170 9.91 -11.00 -27.56
C LEU A 170 10.02 -11.57 -28.96
N LYS A 171 8.89 -12.03 -29.49
CA LYS A 171 8.72 -12.42 -30.89
C LYS A 171 7.57 -11.64 -31.52
N SER A 172 7.49 -11.68 -32.84
CA SER A 172 6.37 -11.10 -33.58
C SER A 172 5.08 -11.89 -33.29
N GLY A 173 3.97 -11.20 -33.08
CA GLY A 173 2.67 -11.79 -32.77
C GLY A 173 2.51 -12.10 -31.28
N GLU A 174 1.88 -13.24 -30.98
CA GLU A 174 1.59 -13.64 -29.61
C GLU A 174 2.86 -14.05 -28.84
N ASN A 175 3.03 -13.52 -27.65
CA ASN A 175 4.07 -13.86 -26.68
C ASN A 175 3.43 -14.54 -25.46
N VAL A 176 4.18 -15.39 -24.79
CA VAL A 176 3.75 -16.10 -23.60
C VAL A 176 4.63 -15.69 -22.41
N LEU A 177 4.01 -15.12 -21.40
CA LEU A 177 4.60 -14.83 -20.09
C LEU A 177 4.27 -15.98 -19.15
N VAL A 178 5.28 -16.50 -18.45
CA VAL A 178 5.11 -17.41 -17.31
C VAL A 178 5.81 -16.83 -16.10
N VAL A 179 5.11 -16.80 -14.99
CA VAL A 179 5.62 -16.34 -13.70
C VAL A 179 5.52 -17.49 -12.71
N GLY A 180 6.64 -17.84 -12.10
CA GLY A 180 6.66 -18.75 -10.97
C GLY A 180 6.93 -17.97 -9.67
N ALA A 181 6.15 -18.21 -8.63
CA ALA A 181 6.38 -17.69 -7.30
C ALA A 181 6.50 -18.83 -6.30
N TYR A 182 7.46 -18.72 -5.39
CA TYR A 182 7.62 -19.63 -4.26
C TYR A 182 7.39 -18.86 -2.97
N ASP A 183 6.41 -19.29 -2.23
CA ASP A 183 6.09 -18.74 -0.91
C ASP A 183 5.72 -19.87 0.06
N PRO A 184 6.63 -20.24 0.98
CA PRO A 184 6.36 -21.27 1.98
C PRO A 184 5.51 -20.77 3.14
N ASN A 185 5.23 -19.46 3.24
CA ASN A 185 4.51 -18.84 4.36
C ASN A 185 5.10 -19.26 5.74
N ASP A 186 6.43 -19.30 5.84
CA ASP A 186 7.17 -19.82 7.00
C ASP A 186 7.67 -18.73 7.97
N GLY A 187 7.31 -17.46 7.73
CA GLY A 187 7.71 -16.32 8.56
C GLY A 187 9.18 -15.91 8.44
N LYS A 188 9.98 -16.57 7.59
CA LYS A 188 11.42 -16.31 7.40
C LYS A 188 11.71 -15.19 6.40
N ALA A 189 10.75 -14.34 6.16
CA ALA A 189 10.85 -13.14 5.34
C ALA A 189 10.04 -12.02 5.95
N ALA A 190 10.16 -10.82 5.42
CA ALA A 190 9.26 -9.73 5.73
C ALA A 190 7.84 -10.10 5.26
N CYS A 191 6.97 -10.51 6.17
CA CYS A 191 5.64 -11.02 5.88
C CYS A 191 4.51 -10.26 6.60
N GLY A 192 4.84 -9.39 7.55
CA GLY A 192 3.84 -8.68 8.33
C GLY A 192 2.89 -9.63 9.07
N LYS A 193 1.58 -9.41 9.01
CA LYS A 193 0.56 -10.32 9.54
C LYS A 193 0.13 -11.40 8.55
N ASN A 194 0.80 -11.53 7.43
CA ASN A 194 0.49 -12.49 6.39
C ASN A 194 0.66 -13.93 6.90
N GLY A 195 -0.39 -14.49 7.45
CA GLY A 195 -0.63 -15.90 7.72
C GLY A 195 0.36 -16.74 8.53
N ALA A 196 1.50 -16.19 8.95
CA ALA A 196 2.61 -16.96 9.54
C ALA A 196 2.24 -17.80 10.78
N ARG A 197 1.11 -17.47 11.45
CA ARG A 197 0.59 -18.20 12.60
C ARG A 197 -0.83 -18.74 12.40
N GLY A 198 -1.42 -18.57 11.20
CA GLY A 198 -2.80 -18.90 10.93
C GLY A 198 -3.81 -17.90 11.55
N ASP A 199 -3.33 -16.73 11.99
CA ASP A 199 -4.20 -15.68 12.54
C ASP A 199 -4.98 -14.96 11.44
N TYR A 200 -4.35 -14.78 10.25
CA TYR A 200 -4.94 -14.13 9.08
C TYR A 200 -4.80 -15.00 7.83
N VAL A 201 -5.63 -14.71 6.82
CA VAL A 201 -5.52 -15.34 5.51
C VAL A 201 -4.17 -14.98 4.88
N TYR A 202 -3.51 -15.99 4.30
CA TYR A 202 -2.26 -15.80 3.56
C TYR A 202 -2.47 -14.95 2.31
N THR A 203 -1.39 -14.35 1.84
CA THR A 203 -1.30 -13.73 0.51
C THR A 203 -0.03 -14.23 -0.13
N SER A 204 -0.14 -14.97 -1.22
CA SER A 204 0.99 -15.56 -1.94
C SER A 204 0.95 -15.17 -3.42
N GLY A 205 2.13 -15.13 -4.04
CA GLY A 205 2.26 -14.89 -5.48
C GLY A 205 1.90 -13.47 -5.89
N ILE A 206 1.29 -13.30 -7.07
CA ILE A 206 0.98 -11.98 -7.63
C ILE A 206 -0.21 -11.36 -6.88
N TRP A 207 0.01 -10.22 -6.21
CA TRP A 207 -1.05 -9.51 -5.49
C TRP A 207 -1.15 -8.02 -5.82
N GLN A 208 -0.28 -7.49 -6.69
CA GLN A 208 -0.40 -6.15 -7.28
C GLN A 208 -0.30 -6.20 -8.80
N THR A 209 -0.71 -5.11 -9.47
CA THR A 209 -0.79 -4.98 -10.92
C THR A 209 0.48 -5.43 -11.63
N VAL A 210 0.28 -6.12 -12.76
CA VAL A 210 1.32 -6.48 -13.74
C VAL A 210 1.09 -5.68 -15.02
N TRP A 211 2.14 -5.03 -15.55
CA TRP A 211 2.00 -4.19 -16.75
C TRP A 211 3.27 -4.12 -17.60
N LEU A 212 3.10 -3.65 -18.82
CA LEU A 212 4.20 -3.39 -19.76
C LEU A 212 4.31 -1.90 -20.06
N GLU A 213 5.54 -1.42 -20.25
CA GLU A 213 5.84 -0.08 -20.77
C GLU A 213 6.85 -0.13 -21.92
N PRO A 214 6.61 0.59 -23.04
CA PRO A 214 7.61 0.79 -24.06
C PRO A 214 8.54 1.93 -23.64
N VAL A 215 9.82 1.73 -23.75
CA VAL A 215 10.83 2.75 -23.49
C VAL A 215 11.83 2.83 -24.65
N GLU A 216 12.43 3.98 -24.86
CA GLU A 216 13.57 4.11 -25.78
C GLU A 216 14.80 3.39 -25.20
N LYS A 217 15.87 3.25 -25.98
CA LYS A 217 17.13 2.65 -25.49
C LYS A 217 17.75 3.37 -24.29
N GLN A 218 17.43 4.65 -24.15
CA GLN A 218 17.82 5.50 -23.02
C GLN A 218 16.53 5.98 -22.35
N TYR A 219 16.33 5.60 -21.10
CA TYR A 219 15.10 5.89 -20.38
C TYR A 219 15.35 6.18 -18.89
N ILE A 220 14.38 6.87 -18.27
CA ILE A 220 14.34 7.15 -16.84
C ILE A 220 13.87 5.87 -16.13
N SER A 221 14.64 5.40 -15.16
CA SER A 221 14.36 4.16 -14.42
C SER A 221 13.78 4.39 -13.03
N ALA A 222 14.18 5.48 -12.35
CA ALA A 222 13.67 5.82 -11.02
C ALA A 222 13.79 7.32 -10.74
N LEU A 223 13.03 7.79 -9.74
CA LEU A 223 13.02 9.18 -9.28
C LEU A 223 13.16 9.24 -7.76
N LYS A 224 13.98 10.22 -7.28
CA LYS A 224 13.97 10.65 -5.88
C LYS A 224 13.74 12.15 -5.86
N LEU A 225 12.61 12.55 -5.25
CA LEU A 225 12.14 13.94 -5.15
C LEU A 225 12.11 14.34 -3.68
N ILE A 226 13.04 15.21 -3.28
CA ILE A 226 13.21 15.57 -1.86
C ILE A 226 13.03 17.09 -1.72
N PRO A 227 11.97 17.56 -1.02
CA PRO A 227 11.73 18.98 -0.80
C PRO A 227 12.80 19.58 0.13
N ASP A 228 13.45 20.63 -0.32
CA ASP A 228 14.39 21.47 0.44
C ASP A 228 13.77 22.86 0.63
N VAL A 229 12.78 22.94 1.52
CA VAL A 229 12.01 24.16 1.79
C VAL A 229 12.90 25.30 2.28
N LYS A 230 13.90 25.00 3.12
CA LYS A 230 14.85 25.98 3.65
C LYS A 230 15.57 26.75 2.53
N ASN A 231 15.89 26.07 1.45
CA ASN A 231 16.59 26.66 0.30
C ASN A 231 15.63 26.96 -0.87
N SER A 232 14.30 26.88 -0.65
CA SER A 232 13.27 27.14 -1.68
C SER A 232 13.50 26.36 -2.98
N ARG A 233 13.71 25.04 -2.87
CA ARG A 233 14.01 24.19 -4.03
C ARG A 233 13.56 22.75 -3.80
N LEU A 234 13.38 22.02 -4.90
CA LEU A 234 13.28 20.58 -4.93
C LEU A 234 14.65 19.98 -5.27
N GLU A 235 15.12 19.02 -4.48
CA GLU A 235 16.26 18.19 -4.84
C GLU A 235 15.77 17.02 -5.70
N LEU A 236 16.42 16.79 -6.84
CA LEU A 236 16.09 15.71 -7.76
C LEU A 236 17.30 14.80 -7.97
N VAL A 237 17.02 13.48 -7.92
CA VAL A 237 17.87 12.46 -8.53
C VAL A 237 17.00 11.74 -9.55
N VAL A 238 17.30 11.92 -10.83
CA VAL A 238 16.64 11.24 -11.94
C VAL A 238 17.57 10.13 -12.40
N GLU A 239 17.23 8.91 -12.02
CA GLU A 239 17.98 7.74 -12.42
C GLU A 239 17.61 7.35 -13.86
N ALA A 240 18.59 7.02 -14.68
CA ALA A 240 18.41 6.51 -16.01
C ALA A 240 19.33 5.30 -16.22
N ASN A 241 18.97 4.43 -17.15
CA ASN A 241 19.79 3.28 -17.50
C ASN A 241 21.16 3.65 -18.11
N GLN A 242 21.37 4.93 -18.41
CA GLN A 242 22.65 5.50 -18.81
C GLN A 242 22.93 6.79 -18.04
N ALA A 243 24.10 6.89 -17.42
CA ALA A 243 24.54 8.08 -16.71
C ALA A 243 24.97 9.22 -17.65
N GLY A 244 24.90 10.46 -17.14
CA GLY A 244 25.44 11.65 -17.82
C GLY A 244 24.57 12.22 -18.94
N LEU A 245 23.36 11.70 -19.15
CA LEU A 245 22.38 12.27 -20.06
C LEU A 245 21.79 13.55 -19.47
N GLN A 246 21.44 14.50 -20.33
CA GLN A 246 20.80 15.73 -19.88
C GLN A 246 19.35 15.45 -19.44
N VAL A 247 18.98 15.98 -18.29
CA VAL A 247 17.61 15.96 -17.77
C VAL A 247 17.08 17.39 -17.72
N LYS A 248 15.95 17.67 -18.38
CA LYS A 248 15.18 18.89 -18.16
C LYS A 248 14.02 18.57 -17.22
N ALA A 249 13.92 19.32 -16.12
CA ALA A 249 12.81 19.27 -15.17
C ALA A 249 11.98 20.55 -15.28
N VAL A 250 10.66 20.44 -15.35
CA VAL A 250 9.71 21.56 -15.43
C VAL A 250 8.65 21.34 -14.37
N ALA A 251 8.47 22.32 -13.47
CA ALA A 251 7.39 22.30 -12.47
C ALA A 251 6.28 23.26 -12.87
N ASP A 252 5.05 22.86 -12.56
CA ASP A 252 3.84 23.66 -12.69
C ASP A 252 3.01 23.64 -11.38
N ASP A 253 2.11 24.62 -11.24
CA ASP A 253 1.19 24.75 -10.11
C ASP A 253 -0.26 24.31 -10.44
N GLY A 254 -0.42 23.56 -11.53
CA GLY A 254 -1.71 23.17 -12.08
C GLY A 254 -2.34 24.21 -13.02
N THR A 255 -1.78 25.43 -13.09
CA THR A 255 -2.26 26.52 -13.96
C THR A 255 -1.18 27.02 -14.92
N SER A 256 0.07 27.04 -14.48
CA SER A 256 1.18 27.59 -15.26
C SER A 256 2.51 26.94 -14.85
N GLN A 257 3.47 26.97 -15.79
CA GLN A 257 4.85 26.64 -15.48
C GLN A 257 5.42 27.68 -14.50
N ILE A 258 5.94 27.20 -13.37
CA ILE A 258 6.50 28.05 -12.30
C ILE A 258 8.03 28.02 -12.26
N SER A 259 8.65 26.93 -12.74
CA SER A 259 10.10 26.75 -12.69
C SER A 259 10.59 25.73 -13.69
N GLU A 260 11.87 25.85 -14.07
CA GLU A 260 12.58 24.82 -14.80
C GLU A 260 14.04 24.73 -14.38
N ALA A 261 14.62 23.56 -14.54
CA ALA A 261 16.03 23.29 -14.30
C ALA A 261 16.58 22.25 -15.27
N VAL A 262 17.90 22.28 -15.46
CA VAL A 262 18.62 21.29 -16.25
C VAL A 262 19.69 20.66 -15.39
N GLY A 263 19.74 19.31 -15.38
CA GLY A 263 20.71 18.50 -14.66
C GLY A 263 21.23 17.34 -15.50
N SER A 264 21.90 16.41 -14.85
CA SER A 264 22.38 15.17 -15.46
C SER A 264 21.74 13.96 -14.81
N SER A 265 21.39 12.93 -15.60
CA SER A 265 20.94 11.66 -15.07
C SER A 265 21.96 11.03 -14.11
N ASN A 266 21.47 10.33 -13.10
CA ASN A 266 22.23 9.66 -12.04
C ASN A 266 23.10 10.61 -11.19
N LYS A 267 22.77 11.92 -11.23
CA LYS A 267 23.38 12.96 -10.40
C LYS A 267 22.30 13.83 -9.78
N ARG A 268 22.59 14.28 -8.55
CA ARG A 268 21.75 15.25 -7.86
C ARG A 268 21.79 16.62 -8.55
N PHE A 269 20.62 17.24 -8.74
CA PHE A 269 20.48 18.63 -9.13
C PHE A 269 19.26 19.27 -8.47
N TYR A 270 19.03 20.56 -8.67
CA TYR A 270 18.03 21.31 -7.93
C TYR A 270 17.12 22.08 -8.86
N LEU A 271 15.81 22.03 -8.57
CA LEU A 271 14.78 22.82 -9.22
C LEU A 271 14.33 23.92 -8.25
N PRO A 272 14.56 25.22 -8.52
CA PRO A 272 14.12 26.30 -7.66
C PRO A 272 12.59 26.36 -7.57
N ILE A 273 12.03 26.44 -6.35
CA ILE A 273 10.59 26.64 -6.11
C ILE A 273 10.45 27.88 -5.23
N LYS A 274 10.32 29.04 -5.86
CA LYS A 274 10.22 30.32 -5.14
C LYS A 274 8.89 30.42 -4.40
N ASN A 275 8.96 30.83 -3.10
CA ASN A 275 7.78 30.99 -2.26
C ASN A 275 6.85 29.77 -2.28
N PRO A 276 7.34 28.57 -1.94
CA PRO A 276 6.58 27.35 -2.11
C PRO A 276 5.29 27.35 -1.28
N ARG A 277 4.17 26.96 -1.90
CA ARG A 277 2.96 26.57 -1.18
C ARG A 277 3.25 25.22 -0.54
N LEU A 278 3.16 25.18 0.79
CA LEU A 278 3.58 24.01 1.55
C LEU A 278 2.44 23.01 1.68
N TRP A 279 2.75 21.75 1.39
CA TRP A 279 1.84 20.63 1.62
C TRP A 279 1.62 20.41 3.12
N ASN A 280 0.37 20.27 3.53
CA ASN A 280 -0.05 19.87 4.88
C ASN A 280 -1.42 19.20 4.82
N THR A 281 -1.97 18.78 5.97
CA THR A 281 -3.25 18.06 6.05
C THR A 281 -4.49 18.90 5.72
N ASP A 282 -4.39 20.22 5.81
CA ASP A 282 -5.47 21.17 5.51
C ASP A 282 -5.37 21.74 4.09
N ASP A 283 -4.12 21.82 3.56
CA ASP A 283 -3.80 22.29 2.21
C ASP A 283 -2.80 21.32 1.55
N PRO A 284 -3.25 20.17 1.03
CA PRO A 284 -2.38 19.14 0.46
C PRO A 284 -1.95 19.47 -0.98
N PHE A 285 -1.34 20.63 -1.16
CA PHE A 285 -0.98 21.11 -2.48
C PHE A 285 0.15 20.29 -3.10
N LEU A 286 -0.08 19.80 -4.31
CA LEU A 286 0.90 19.07 -5.12
C LEU A 286 1.23 19.87 -6.37
N TYR A 287 2.52 20.02 -6.63
CA TYR A 287 3.06 20.56 -7.87
C TYR A 287 3.13 19.46 -8.93
N GLY A 288 2.80 19.78 -10.18
CA GLY A 288 3.12 18.94 -11.32
C GLY A 288 4.62 19.00 -11.64
N LEU A 289 5.18 17.91 -12.14
CA LEU A 289 6.58 17.79 -12.53
C LEU A 289 6.69 17.00 -13.83
N LYS A 290 7.20 17.63 -14.87
CA LYS A 290 7.53 16.99 -16.14
C LYS A 290 9.05 16.84 -16.26
N LEU A 291 9.50 15.61 -16.56
CA LEU A 291 10.91 15.27 -16.73
C LEU A 291 11.17 14.78 -18.15
N GLN A 292 12.15 15.39 -18.82
CA GLN A 292 12.57 15.01 -20.15
C GLN A 292 14.04 14.58 -20.14
N LEU A 293 14.30 13.34 -20.56
CA LEU A 293 15.66 12.83 -20.78
C LEU A 293 16.08 13.13 -22.22
N LYS A 294 17.27 13.74 -22.39
CA LYS A 294 17.80 14.08 -23.70
C LYS A 294 19.12 13.38 -23.97
N ASN A 295 19.27 12.87 -25.18
CA ASN A 295 20.54 12.28 -25.63
C ASN A 295 21.59 13.35 -25.92
N ALA A 296 22.82 12.93 -26.28
CA ALA A 296 23.93 13.82 -26.60
C ALA A 296 23.67 14.77 -27.78
N LYS A 297 22.64 14.49 -28.61
CA LYS A 297 22.22 15.36 -29.71
C LYS A 297 21.11 16.35 -29.30
N GLY A 298 20.73 16.38 -28.03
CA GLY A 298 19.67 17.24 -27.51
C GLY A 298 18.23 16.76 -27.83
N LYS A 299 18.07 15.59 -28.47
CA LYS A 299 16.76 15.00 -28.74
C LYS A 299 16.16 14.40 -27.45
N VAL A 300 14.90 14.69 -27.15
CA VAL A 300 14.14 14.02 -26.09
C VAL A 300 14.00 12.54 -26.46
N VAL A 301 14.44 11.67 -25.57
CA VAL A 301 14.39 10.20 -25.72
C VAL A 301 13.46 9.54 -24.74
N ASP A 302 13.17 10.16 -23.59
CA ASP A 302 12.14 9.69 -22.66
C ASP A 302 11.49 10.89 -21.97
N GLU A 303 10.22 10.77 -21.64
CA GLU A 303 9.45 11.77 -20.91
C GLU A 303 8.58 11.07 -19.88
N VAL A 304 8.57 11.59 -18.66
CA VAL A 304 7.69 11.12 -17.59
C VAL A 304 7.03 12.30 -16.89
N ASP A 305 5.77 12.11 -16.53
CA ASP A 305 5.03 13.02 -15.67
C ASP A 305 5.09 12.51 -14.23
N SER A 306 5.23 13.43 -13.27
CA SER A 306 5.34 13.18 -11.84
C SER A 306 4.68 14.31 -11.05
N TYR A 307 4.77 14.26 -9.75
CA TYR A 307 4.31 15.29 -8.83
C TYR A 307 5.20 15.35 -7.58
N PHE A 308 5.13 16.45 -6.84
CA PHE A 308 5.77 16.58 -5.54
C PHE A 308 5.02 17.54 -4.62
N GLY A 309 5.18 17.36 -3.31
CA GLY A 309 4.72 18.31 -2.29
C GLY A 309 5.91 18.94 -1.58
N MET A 310 5.88 20.26 -1.41
CA MET A 310 6.89 20.98 -0.64
C MET A 310 6.52 20.97 0.84
N ARG A 311 7.31 20.33 1.71
CA ARG A 311 7.08 20.29 3.15
C ARG A 311 8.36 20.06 3.93
N THR A 312 8.33 20.38 5.25
CA THR A 312 9.34 19.94 6.21
C THR A 312 8.72 19.07 7.29
N VAL A 313 9.52 18.12 7.79
CA VAL A 313 9.21 17.34 9.00
C VAL A 313 10.43 17.46 9.91
N SER A 314 10.21 17.84 11.17
CA SER A 314 11.29 18.04 12.16
C SER A 314 10.85 17.66 13.56
N MET A 315 11.81 17.57 14.46
CA MET A 315 11.60 17.47 15.90
C MET A 315 12.06 18.77 16.55
N GLU A 316 11.20 19.39 17.35
CA GLU A 316 11.52 20.64 18.03
C GLU A 316 11.03 20.64 19.48
N MET A 317 11.76 21.36 20.34
CA MET A 317 11.36 21.56 21.73
C MET A 317 10.32 22.67 21.82
N VAL A 318 9.12 22.34 22.23
CA VAL A 318 8.01 23.29 22.45
C VAL A 318 7.56 23.17 23.91
N ASP A 319 7.66 24.26 24.66
CA ASP A 319 7.30 24.30 26.08
C ASP A 319 7.92 23.15 26.91
N SER A 320 9.22 22.91 26.68
CA SER A 320 10.02 21.86 27.34
C SER A 320 9.60 20.42 26.97
N VAL A 321 8.80 20.23 25.92
CA VAL A 321 8.39 18.93 25.40
C VAL A 321 8.88 18.79 23.95
N MET A 322 9.46 17.63 23.62
CA MET A 322 9.84 17.31 22.26
C MET A 322 8.59 17.00 21.42
N ARG A 323 8.40 17.72 20.30
CA ARG A 323 7.23 17.63 19.44
C ARG A 323 7.59 17.35 17.98
N PRO A 324 6.84 16.50 17.28
CA PRO A 324 6.95 16.36 15.82
C PRO A 324 6.31 17.57 15.14
N MET A 325 7.06 18.22 14.25
CA MET A 325 6.64 19.43 13.55
C MET A 325 6.40 19.13 12.07
N ILE A 326 5.34 19.72 11.53
CA ILE A 326 5.09 19.80 10.08
C ILE A 326 5.16 21.28 9.70
N ASN A 327 6.08 21.63 8.79
CA ASN A 327 6.31 23.00 8.35
C ASN A 327 6.58 23.99 9.51
N GLY A 328 7.24 23.51 10.58
CA GLY A 328 7.54 24.30 11.77
C GLY A 328 6.35 24.50 12.72
N GLU A 329 5.24 23.82 12.50
CA GLU A 329 4.07 23.87 13.39
C GLU A 329 3.82 22.50 14.05
N PHE A 330 3.58 22.52 15.36
CA PHE A 330 3.09 21.33 16.06
C PHE A 330 1.60 21.14 15.81
N VAL A 331 1.24 19.99 15.27
CA VAL A 331 -0.14 19.53 15.13
C VAL A 331 -0.22 18.15 15.75
N PHE A 332 -1.10 17.96 16.74
CA PHE A 332 -1.26 16.64 17.34
C PHE A 332 -1.68 15.62 16.28
N GLN A 333 -0.94 14.53 16.21
CA GLN A 333 -1.23 13.46 15.26
C GLN A 333 -2.18 12.46 15.91
N ILE A 334 -3.46 12.53 15.57
CA ILE A 334 -4.46 11.49 15.89
C ILE A 334 -4.72 10.65 14.66
N GLY A 335 -4.44 9.36 14.75
CA GLY A 335 -4.45 8.47 13.61
C GLY A 335 -5.25 7.20 13.79
N LEU A 336 -5.40 6.47 12.68
CA LEU A 336 -5.95 5.12 12.61
C LEU A 336 -4.86 4.12 12.26
N LEU A 337 -4.87 2.97 12.92
CA LEU A 337 -4.12 1.80 12.49
C LEU A 337 -4.85 1.19 11.29
N ASP A 338 -4.13 0.95 10.20
CA ASP A 338 -4.69 0.37 8.99
C ASP A 338 -3.88 -0.83 8.53
N GLN A 339 -4.50 -1.99 8.52
CA GLN A 339 -3.88 -3.25 8.12
C GLN A 339 -4.01 -3.53 6.62
N GLY A 340 -4.96 -2.90 5.92
CA GLY A 340 -5.12 -3.02 4.47
C GLY A 340 -5.58 -4.38 3.98
N TYR A 341 -6.42 -5.10 4.74
CA TYR A 341 -6.99 -6.38 4.36
C TYR A 341 -8.43 -6.25 3.82
N TRP A 342 -8.78 -7.16 2.92
CA TRP A 342 -10.10 -7.24 2.28
C TRP A 342 -10.65 -8.65 2.41
N PRO A 343 -11.93 -8.84 2.81
CA PRO A 343 -12.50 -10.17 3.00
C PRO A 343 -12.58 -10.98 1.71
N ASP A 344 -12.72 -10.29 0.57
CA ASP A 344 -12.85 -10.87 -0.76
C ASP A 344 -11.55 -10.84 -1.58
N GLY A 345 -10.62 -9.93 -1.25
CA GLY A 345 -9.39 -9.67 -1.98
C GLY A 345 -8.08 -9.97 -1.23
N ALA A 346 -8.13 -10.37 0.06
CA ALA A 346 -6.96 -10.51 0.94
C ALA A 346 -6.14 -9.21 1.00
N PHE A 347 -4.89 -9.17 0.51
CA PHE A 347 -4.09 -7.94 0.45
C PHE A 347 -4.49 -6.98 -0.68
N THR A 348 -5.25 -7.44 -1.67
CA THR A 348 -5.58 -6.65 -2.85
C THR A 348 -6.96 -6.02 -2.69
N ALA A 349 -7.03 -4.69 -2.70
CA ALA A 349 -8.31 -3.98 -2.72
C ALA A 349 -9.11 -4.38 -3.97
N PRO A 350 -10.45 -4.57 -3.85
CA PRO A 350 -11.28 -4.97 -4.98
C PRO A 350 -11.22 -4.01 -6.16
N THR A 351 -11.26 -2.71 -5.89
CA THR A 351 -11.22 -1.63 -6.88
C THR A 351 -10.39 -0.46 -6.37
N GLU A 352 -10.12 0.51 -7.25
CA GLU A 352 -9.50 1.78 -6.86
C GLU A 352 -10.36 2.57 -5.87
N GLU A 353 -11.68 2.53 -6.02
CA GLU A 353 -12.61 3.18 -5.08
C GLU A 353 -12.55 2.51 -3.70
N ALA A 354 -12.45 1.20 -3.64
CA ALA A 354 -12.21 0.47 -2.40
C ALA A 354 -10.89 0.90 -1.74
N LEU A 355 -9.80 0.96 -2.50
CA LEU A 355 -8.50 1.41 -2.01
C LEU A 355 -8.56 2.83 -1.41
N LEU A 356 -9.35 3.71 -2.03
CA LEU A 356 -9.55 5.09 -1.59
C LEU A 356 -10.44 5.19 -0.33
N TYR A 357 -11.39 4.28 -0.16
CA TYR A 357 -12.42 4.34 0.89
C TYR A 357 -11.83 4.45 2.31
N ASP A 358 -10.82 3.64 2.66
CA ASP A 358 -10.23 3.64 4.01
C ASP A 358 -9.48 4.97 4.29
N ILE A 359 -8.89 5.59 3.25
CA ILE A 359 -8.26 6.91 3.33
C ILE A 359 -9.33 7.99 3.55
N GLU A 360 -10.41 7.96 2.79
CA GLU A 360 -11.53 8.89 2.93
C GLU A 360 -12.26 8.70 4.26
N LEU A 361 -12.38 7.46 4.76
CA LEU A 361 -12.91 7.15 6.08
C LEU A 361 -12.11 7.89 7.17
N ALA A 362 -10.79 7.80 7.14
CA ALA A 362 -9.94 8.53 8.08
C ALA A 362 -10.18 10.04 8.01
N LYS A 363 -10.22 10.61 6.81
CA LYS A 363 -10.46 12.06 6.62
C LYS A 363 -11.86 12.49 7.09
N ARG A 364 -12.93 11.77 6.72
CA ARG A 364 -14.31 12.11 7.08
C ARG A 364 -14.61 11.96 8.55
N THR A 365 -13.84 11.11 9.25
CA THR A 365 -13.92 10.94 10.72
C THR A 365 -12.93 11.83 11.49
N GLY A 366 -12.23 12.75 10.79
CA GLY A 366 -11.42 13.80 11.41
C GLY A 366 -10.03 13.38 11.85
N PHE A 367 -9.55 12.20 11.45
CA PHE A 367 -8.15 11.82 11.64
C PHE A 367 -7.23 12.57 10.66
N ASN A 368 -6.00 12.83 11.09
CA ASN A 368 -5.00 13.50 10.25
C ASN A 368 -3.78 12.62 9.94
N VAL A 369 -3.74 11.39 10.48
CA VAL A 369 -2.71 10.38 10.24
C VAL A 369 -3.37 9.02 9.99
N ILE A 370 -2.72 8.20 9.18
CA ILE A 370 -2.94 6.76 9.09
C ILE A 370 -1.61 6.04 9.28
N ARG A 371 -1.57 5.05 10.17
CA ARG A 371 -0.43 4.16 10.31
C ARG A 371 -0.68 2.93 9.47
N LYS A 372 0.03 2.80 8.35
CA LYS A 372 0.00 1.59 7.54
C LYS A 372 0.79 0.51 8.27
N HIS A 373 0.04 -0.40 8.87
CA HIS A 373 0.55 -1.38 9.79
C HIS A 373 1.17 -2.57 9.08
N ILE A 374 2.49 -2.66 9.19
CA ILE A 374 3.34 -3.78 8.73
C ILE A 374 2.99 -4.33 7.33
N LYS A 375 2.55 -3.45 6.44
CA LYS A 375 2.23 -3.72 5.04
C LYS A 375 2.70 -2.55 4.17
N VAL A 376 3.16 -2.84 2.94
CA VAL A 376 3.41 -1.81 1.92
C VAL A 376 2.32 -1.90 0.86
N GLU A 377 1.65 -0.78 0.62
CA GLU A 377 0.55 -0.69 -0.34
C GLU A 377 1.03 -0.40 -1.77
N PRO A 378 0.18 -0.58 -2.80
CA PRO A 378 0.44 -0.05 -4.13
C PRO A 378 0.73 1.46 -4.10
N GLN A 379 1.60 1.94 -4.99
CA GLN A 379 1.99 3.37 -5.03
C GLN A 379 0.78 4.32 -5.17
N ARG A 380 -0.33 3.87 -5.75
CA ARG A 380 -1.58 4.62 -5.84
C ARG A 380 -2.18 4.97 -4.49
N TRP A 381 -2.07 4.09 -3.49
CA TRP A 381 -2.56 4.36 -2.13
C TRP A 381 -1.83 5.58 -1.53
N TYR A 382 -0.51 5.66 -1.66
CA TYR A 382 0.26 6.82 -1.18
C TYR A 382 -0.07 8.09 -1.95
N TYR A 383 -0.27 7.99 -3.26
CA TYR A 383 -0.75 9.11 -4.07
C TYR A 383 -2.09 9.66 -3.57
N HIS A 384 -3.01 8.78 -3.15
CA HIS A 384 -4.27 9.24 -2.56
C HIS A 384 -4.06 9.91 -1.20
N CYS A 385 -3.17 9.42 -0.35
CA CYS A 385 -2.78 10.11 0.89
C CYS A 385 -2.15 11.47 0.59
N ASP A 386 -1.27 11.55 -0.42
CA ASP A 386 -0.59 12.79 -0.83
C ASP A 386 -1.61 13.87 -1.27
N ARG A 387 -2.57 13.51 -2.15
CA ARG A 387 -3.55 14.46 -2.69
C ARG A 387 -4.68 14.83 -1.72
N LEU A 388 -4.99 13.97 -0.75
CA LEU A 388 -6.04 14.20 0.24
C LEU A 388 -5.52 14.82 1.54
N GLY A 389 -4.22 14.90 1.72
CA GLY A 389 -3.61 15.46 2.93
C GLY A 389 -3.79 14.56 4.15
N LEU A 390 -3.50 13.28 4.02
CA LEU A 390 -3.47 12.36 5.14
C LEU A 390 -2.01 11.95 5.40
N MET A 391 -1.46 12.31 6.55
CA MET A 391 -0.11 11.89 6.94
C MET A 391 -0.04 10.37 7.08
N VAL A 392 1.10 9.80 6.75
CA VAL A 392 1.34 8.34 6.81
C VAL A 392 2.52 8.04 7.73
N TRP A 393 2.31 7.10 8.65
CA TRP A 393 3.37 6.33 9.28
C TRP A 393 3.48 5.02 8.52
N GLN A 394 4.64 4.75 7.97
CA GLN A 394 4.88 3.55 7.19
C GLN A 394 5.69 2.54 7.97
N ASP A 395 5.05 1.42 8.32
CA ASP A 395 5.72 0.30 8.94
C ASP A 395 6.43 -0.55 7.88
N MET A 396 7.59 -1.10 8.24
CA MET A 396 8.16 -2.22 7.49
C MET A 396 7.39 -3.50 7.83
N PRO A 397 7.02 -4.34 6.85
CA PRO A 397 6.53 -5.70 7.13
C PRO A 397 7.54 -6.46 7.98
N ASN A 398 7.10 -6.97 9.13
CA ASN A 398 7.99 -7.60 10.09
C ASN A 398 8.22 -9.08 9.77
N LEU A 399 9.33 -9.63 10.26
CA LEU A 399 9.51 -11.06 10.45
C LEU A 399 8.65 -11.52 11.64
N TRP A 400 8.23 -12.80 11.64
CA TRP A 400 7.37 -13.27 12.74
C TRP A 400 8.15 -13.80 13.95
N GLU A 401 9.08 -14.70 13.74
CA GLU A 401 9.68 -15.46 14.83
C GLU A 401 11.11 -15.00 15.17
N PRO A 402 11.47 -14.96 16.45
CA PRO A 402 12.82 -14.61 16.88
C PRO A 402 13.89 -15.58 16.36
N ASP A 403 13.57 -16.87 16.30
CA ASP A 403 14.52 -17.93 15.91
C ASP A 403 14.89 -17.84 14.41
N ASP A 404 14.01 -17.30 13.58
CA ASP A 404 14.27 -17.08 12.15
C ASP A 404 15.23 -15.90 11.91
N VAL A 405 15.36 -15.02 12.89
CA VAL A 405 16.19 -13.80 12.83
C VAL A 405 17.69 -14.10 13.03
N ASP A 406 18.06 -15.28 13.48
CA ASP A 406 19.46 -15.64 13.69
C ASP A 406 20.21 -15.93 12.38
N SER A 407 19.49 -16.11 11.28
CA SER A 407 20.09 -16.23 9.96
C SER A 407 20.63 -14.89 9.45
N VAL A 408 21.94 -14.84 9.16
CA VAL A 408 22.59 -13.67 8.54
C VAL A 408 21.91 -13.29 7.21
N ALA A 409 21.52 -14.29 6.43
CA ALA A 409 20.85 -14.07 5.14
C ALA A 409 19.47 -13.41 5.31
N VAL A 410 18.67 -13.84 6.28
CA VAL A 410 17.35 -13.25 6.59
C VAL A 410 17.49 -11.80 7.04
N ARG A 411 18.45 -11.50 7.93
CA ARG A 411 18.73 -10.12 8.38
C ARG A 411 19.19 -9.22 7.24
N GLN A 412 20.03 -9.73 6.34
CA GLN A 412 20.49 -9.03 5.16
C GLN A 412 19.32 -8.71 4.22
N GLN A 413 18.51 -9.71 3.91
CA GLN A 413 17.31 -9.54 3.06
C GLN A 413 16.35 -8.50 3.63
N PHE A 414 16.04 -8.54 4.93
CA PHE A 414 15.21 -7.54 5.59
C PHE A 414 15.77 -6.11 5.42
N ARG A 415 17.10 -5.93 5.58
CA ARG A 415 17.73 -4.61 5.40
C ARG A 415 17.64 -4.12 3.95
N GLU A 416 17.77 -5.03 2.98
CA GLU A 416 17.64 -4.72 1.56
C GLU A 416 16.20 -4.33 1.22
N GLU A 417 15.20 -5.08 1.68
CA GLU A 417 13.78 -4.76 1.49
C GLU A 417 13.38 -3.46 2.19
N LEU A 418 13.86 -3.20 3.41
CA LEU A 418 13.65 -1.92 4.10
C LEU A 418 14.22 -0.75 3.30
N LYS A 419 15.41 -0.91 2.72
CA LYS A 419 16.02 0.12 1.86
C LYS A 419 15.18 0.35 0.61
N VAL A 420 14.72 -0.71 -0.04
CA VAL A 420 13.90 -0.62 -1.25
C VAL A 420 12.55 0.04 -0.95
N MET A 421 11.89 -0.32 0.16
CA MET A 421 10.68 0.34 0.63
C MET A 421 10.87 1.86 0.76
N ILE A 422 11.94 2.29 1.42
CA ILE A 422 12.23 3.73 1.57
C ILE A 422 12.48 4.37 0.20
N ASP A 423 13.31 3.76 -0.65
CA ASP A 423 13.66 4.31 -1.97
C ASP A 423 12.43 4.47 -2.89
N GLN A 424 11.50 3.52 -2.88
CA GLN A 424 10.31 3.55 -3.71
C GLN A 424 9.26 4.57 -3.24
N HIS A 425 9.31 4.97 -1.95
CA HIS A 425 8.30 5.85 -1.35
C HIS A 425 8.85 7.19 -0.84
N ILE A 426 10.16 7.44 -0.98
CA ILE A 426 10.81 8.67 -0.50
C ILE A 426 10.25 9.94 -1.15
N SER A 427 9.64 9.83 -2.32
CA SER A 427 9.04 10.96 -3.04
C SER A 427 7.63 11.34 -2.56
N SER A 428 6.97 10.50 -1.75
CA SER A 428 5.61 10.76 -1.24
C SER A 428 5.61 11.76 -0.09
N PRO A 429 5.01 12.95 -0.22
CA PRO A 429 5.00 13.95 0.84
C PRO A 429 4.16 13.54 2.06
N SER A 430 3.16 12.69 1.91
CA SER A 430 2.32 12.22 3.01
C SER A 430 3.07 11.36 4.03
N ILE A 431 4.09 10.59 3.61
CA ILE A 431 4.88 9.78 4.53
C ILE A 431 5.74 10.71 5.39
N VAL A 432 5.46 10.73 6.70
CA VAL A 432 6.15 11.58 7.68
C VAL A 432 7.02 10.78 8.64
N MET A 433 6.83 9.46 8.70
CA MET A 433 7.55 8.58 9.62
C MET A 433 7.78 7.19 9.04
N TRP A 434 8.96 6.64 9.31
CA TRP A 434 9.31 5.23 9.09
C TRP A 434 9.28 4.47 10.41
N VAL A 435 8.70 3.25 10.39
CA VAL A 435 8.60 2.37 11.57
C VAL A 435 9.20 1.01 11.21
N PRO A 436 10.50 0.77 11.49
CA PRO A 436 11.17 -0.48 11.14
C PRO A 436 10.64 -1.72 11.85
N PHE A 437 10.21 -1.61 13.12
CA PHE A 437 9.72 -2.75 13.90
C PHE A 437 8.46 -2.40 14.69
N ASN A 438 7.62 -3.41 14.87
CA ASN A 438 6.42 -3.38 15.71
C ASN A 438 6.50 -4.45 16.79
N GLU A 439 6.24 -4.08 18.06
CA GLU A 439 6.05 -4.98 19.22
C GLU A 439 7.11 -6.10 19.33
N ASN A 440 8.34 -5.79 19.00
CA ASN A 440 9.46 -6.72 18.97
C ASN A 440 9.32 -7.91 17.99
N TRP A 441 8.34 -7.89 17.07
CA TRP A 441 8.12 -8.96 16.11
C TRP A 441 9.32 -9.12 15.16
N GLY A 442 9.99 -10.27 15.25
CA GLY A 442 11.19 -10.55 14.47
C GLY A 442 12.27 -9.46 14.54
N ALA A 443 12.28 -8.65 15.61
CA ALA A 443 13.20 -7.55 15.75
C ALA A 443 14.63 -8.04 15.98
N PHE A 444 15.60 -7.32 15.42
CA PHE A 444 17.03 -7.53 15.60
C PHE A 444 17.79 -6.23 15.38
N ASP A 445 18.93 -6.07 16.00
CA ASP A 445 19.80 -4.90 15.84
C ASP A 445 19.04 -3.55 15.84
N VAL A 446 18.00 -3.45 16.68
CA VAL A 446 17.00 -2.36 16.64
C VAL A 446 17.64 -0.99 16.67
N THR A 447 18.62 -0.78 17.56
CA THR A 447 19.34 0.50 17.69
C THR A 447 20.09 0.85 16.39
N ASP A 448 20.78 -0.12 15.79
CA ASP A 448 21.57 0.11 14.56
C ASP A 448 20.68 0.38 13.36
N ILE A 449 19.59 -0.39 13.20
CA ILE A 449 18.62 -0.20 12.12
C ILE A 449 17.94 1.16 12.26
N THR A 450 17.52 1.54 13.46
CA THR A 450 16.93 2.87 13.73
C THR A 450 17.89 3.99 13.33
N ASN A 451 19.15 3.92 13.75
CA ASN A 451 20.17 4.91 13.37
C ASN A 451 20.43 4.91 11.87
N TRP A 452 20.43 3.74 11.23
CA TRP A 452 20.62 3.64 9.79
C TRP A 452 19.49 4.32 9.04
N VAL A 453 18.22 4.03 9.37
CA VAL A 453 17.05 4.67 8.75
C VAL A 453 17.11 6.20 8.91
N LYS A 454 17.42 6.67 10.14
CA LYS A 454 17.54 8.10 10.44
C LYS A 454 18.61 8.82 9.62
N ASN A 455 19.72 8.14 9.34
CA ASN A 455 20.80 8.69 8.53
C ASN A 455 20.52 8.56 7.03
N TYR A 456 19.79 7.53 6.62
CA TYR A 456 19.46 7.27 5.22
C TYR A 456 18.43 8.26 4.68
N ASP A 457 17.33 8.46 5.41
CA ASP A 457 16.33 9.49 5.10
C ASP A 457 16.20 10.51 6.24
N LYS A 458 16.82 11.66 6.05
CA LYS A 458 16.81 12.78 7.01
C LYS A 458 15.55 13.65 6.93
N THR A 459 14.63 13.33 6.03
CA THR A 459 13.44 14.14 5.74
C THR A 459 12.17 13.59 6.39
N ARG A 460 12.30 12.49 7.14
CA ARG A 460 11.22 11.86 7.90
C ARG A 460 11.68 11.53 9.32
N LEU A 461 10.69 11.34 10.16
CA LEU A 461 10.89 10.86 11.53
C LEU A 461 11.06 9.34 11.56
N VAL A 462 11.60 8.82 12.64
CA VAL A 462 11.79 7.38 12.84
C VAL A 462 11.29 6.96 14.22
N ASN A 463 10.37 5.99 14.22
CA ASN A 463 9.96 5.23 15.40
C ASN A 463 10.54 3.83 15.31
N GLY A 464 11.66 3.57 15.97
CA GLY A 464 12.50 2.40 15.73
C GLY A 464 11.84 1.06 16.06
N ASN A 465 11.00 1.00 17.11
CA ASN A 465 10.26 -0.19 17.53
C ASN A 465 8.97 0.26 18.22
N SER A 466 7.90 0.41 17.44
CA SER A 466 6.61 0.84 17.94
C SER A 466 6.06 -0.16 18.95
N GLY A 467 5.61 0.31 20.11
CA GLY A 467 5.12 -0.58 21.16
C GLY A 467 6.19 -1.49 21.77
N TYR A 468 7.42 -1.02 21.94
CA TYR A 468 8.52 -1.80 22.52
C TYR A 468 8.18 -2.41 23.90
N ASN A 469 7.20 -1.86 24.59
CA ASN A 469 6.69 -2.35 25.87
C ASN A 469 5.78 -3.58 25.74
N TYR A 470 5.35 -3.92 24.53
CA TYR A 470 4.46 -5.05 24.26
C TYR A 470 5.27 -6.21 23.67
N ALA A 471 5.57 -7.20 24.51
CA ALA A 471 6.27 -8.41 24.14
C ALA A 471 5.57 -9.60 24.80
N PRO A 472 4.67 -10.29 24.10
CA PRO A 472 4.12 -11.55 24.57
C PRO A 472 5.24 -12.52 24.97
N GLY A 473 5.03 -13.37 25.98
CA GLY A 473 6.08 -14.18 26.61
C GLY A 473 6.88 -15.13 25.71
N TYR A 474 6.45 -15.30 24.47
CA TYR A 474 7.17 -16.07 23.43
C TYR A 474 8.10 -15.20 22.56
N ARG A 475 8.12 -13.88 22.74
CA ARG A 475 8.99 -12.97 21.98
C ARG A 475 10.13 -12.43 22.85
N LYS A 476 11.30 -12.26 22.23
CA LYS A 476 12.41 -11.56 22.86
C LYS A 476 12.06 -10.07 22.99
N ALA A 477 11.96 -9.57 24.21
CA ALA A 477 11.79 -8.17 24.47
C ALA A 477 13.13 -7.44 24.28
N TYR A 478 13.23 -6.56 23.29
CA TYR A 478 14.39 -5.69 23.12
C TYR A 478 14.31 -4.42 23.98
N GLY A 479 13.12 -4.15 24.52
CA GLY A 479 12.88 -2.95 25.30
C GLY A 479 12.92 -1.66 24.46
N ASP A 480 13.07 -0.54 25.14
CA ASP A 480 13.24 0.75 24.48
C ASP A 480 14.65 0.85 23.88
N PRO A 481 14.82 1.05 22.57
CA PRO A 481 16.15 1.22 21.97
C PRO A 481 16.85 2.52 22.40
N GLY A 482 16.13 3.47 23.02
CA GLY A 482 16.67 4.75 23.51
C GLY A 482 17.07 5.74 22.42
N ASN A 483 16.80 5.44 21.15
CA ASN A 483 17.11 6.29 19.99
C ASN A 483 15.89 6.45 19.06
N GLY A 484 16.07 7.07 17.90
CA GLY A 484 14.97 7.49 17.03
C GLY A 484 14.35 8.79 17.52
N ASP A 485 13.16 9.12 17.06
CA ASP A 485 12.45 10.36 17.35
C ASP A 485 11.32 10.18 18.38
N PHE A 486 10.93 8.93 18.67
CA PHE A 486 9.78 8.60 19.50
C PHE A 486 10.13 7.64 20.63
N ALA A 487 9.56 7.90 21.81
CA ALA A 487 9.35 6.94 22.86
C ALA A 487 7.89 6.48 22.76
N ASP A 488 7.66 5.31 22.22
CA ASP A 488 6.34 4.86 21.79
C ASP A 488 5.87 3.64 22.59
N ARG A 489 4.64 3.65 23.03
CA ARG A 489 4.01 2.55 23.76
C ARG A 489 2.68 2.15 23.15
N HIS A 490 2.34 0.87 23.26
CA HIS A 490 1.00 0.34 23.00
C HIS A 490 0.26 0.14 24.31
N HIS A 491 -1.02 0.55 24.36
CA HIS A 491 -1.85 0.39 25.55
C HIS A 491 -3.34 0.34 25.21
N TYR A 492 -3.99 -0.75 25.54
CA TYR A 492 -5.40 -0.99 25.24
C TYR A 492 -6.35 -0.89 26.44
N GLY A 493 -5.77 -0.77 27.63
CA GLY A 493 -6.52 -0.59 28.87
C GLY A 493 -6.94 0.86 29.14
N LYS A 494 -7.24 1.16 30.41
CA LYS A 494 -7.56 2.50 30.85
C LYS A 494 -6.36 3.43 30.66
N LEU A 495 -6.57 4.55 30.01
CA LEU A 495 -5.54 5.56 29.81
C LEU A 495 -5.27 6.29 31.15
N THR A 496 -4.00 6.32 31.53
CA THR A 496 -3.52 7.05 32.71
C THR A 496 -2.10 7.57 32.41
N PRO A 497 -1.61 8.62 33.10
CA PRO A 497 -0.25 9.11 32.86
C PRO A 497 0.85 8.05 33.03
N LYS A 498 0.60 6.99 33.81
CA LYS A 498 1.56 5.89 34.05
C LYS A 498 1.84 5.05 32.82
N VAL A 499 0.94 5.07 31.81
CA VAL A 499 1.15 4.33 30.56
C VAL A 499 2.12 5.05 29.62
N LEU A 500 2.37 6.36 29.84
CA LEU A 500 3.30 7.13 29.05
C LEU A 500 4.75 6.90 29.47
N PRO A 501 5.73 7.13 28.56
CA PRO A 501 7.14 7.24 28.90
C PRO A 501 7.40 8.32 29.97
N LYS A 502 8.59 8.29 30.57
CA LYS A 502 8.95 9.22 31.65
C LYS A 502 9.02 10.67 31.18
N PRO A 503 8.78 11.66 32.10
CA PRO A 503 8.82 13.09 31.76
C PRO A 503 10.17 13.58 31.21
N GLU A 504 11.29 12.94 31.61
CA GLU A 504 12.65 13.31 31.15
C GLU A 504 12.97 12.86 29.73
N GLU A 505 12.00 12.28 29.05
CA GLU A 505 12.16 11.80 27.68
C GLU A 505 12.48 12.95 26.72
N LYS A 506 13.57 12.80 25.97
CA LYS A 506 14.02 13.78 24.96
C LYS A 506 13.47 13.51 23.56
N ARG A 507 12.69 12.43 23.41
CA ARG A 507 11.97 12.06 22.19
C ARG A 507 10.50 12.46 22.35
N ALA A 508 9.77 12.52 21.25
CA ALA A 508 8.33 12.72 21.32
C ALA A 508 7.65 11.51 21.98
N VAL A 509 6.72 11.77 22.89
CA VAL A 509 5.92 10.72 23.54
C VAL A 509 4.78 10.32 22.62
N SER A 510 4.61 9.01 22.40
CA SER A 510 3.63 8.43 21.52
C SER A 510 2.84 7.29 22.17
N LEU A 511 1.59 7.16 21.80
CA LEU A 511 0.81 5.93 21.89
C LEU A 511 0.63 5.39 20.46
N GLY A 512 1.55 4.53 20.02
CA GLY A 512 1.56 3.96 18.66
C GLY A 512 0.38 3.05 18.38
N GLU A 513 -0.25 2.53 19.45
CA GLU A 513 -1.54 1.87 19.41
C GLU A 513 -2.30 2.06 20.73
N PHE A 514 -3.58 2.38 20.63
CA PHE A 514 -4.48 2.45 21.79
C PHE A 514 -5.93 2.15 21.40
N GLY A 515 -6.76 1.93 22.40
CA GLY A 515 -8.20 1.74 22.22
C GLY A 515 -8.59 0.29 22.00
N GLY A 516 -8.67 -0.20 20.79
CA GLY A 516 -8.98 -1.59 20.47
C GLY A 516 -10.38 -2.04 20.97
N LYS A 517 -11.37 -1.12 21.00
CA LYS A 517 -12.73 -1.39 21.47
C LYS A 517 -13.54 -2.03 20.36
N GLY A 518 -14.13 -3.19 20.64
CA GLY A 518 -14.85 -3.99 19.66
C GLY A 518 -16.36 -3.95 19.79
N LEU A 519 -17.03 -4.26 18.70
CA LEU A 519 -18.49 -4.46 18.64
C LEU A 519 -18.80 -5.57 17.64
N PHE A 520 -19.53 -6.60 18.07
CA PHE A 520 -20.05 -7.62 17.15
C PHE A 520 -21.19 -7.06 16.30
N VAL A 521 -21.06 -7.20 14.98
CA VAL A 521 -22.12 -6.87 14.02
C VAL A 521 -22.51 -8.13 13.27
N ARG A 522 -23.61 -8.75 13.69
CA ARG A 522 -24.05 -10.03 13.12
C ARG A 522 -24.28 -9.92 11.60
N GLY A 523 -23.72 -10.85 10.86
CA GLY A 523 -23.79 -10.90 9.40
C GLY A 523 -22.66 -10.15 8.68
N HIS A 524 -21.81 -9.41 9.43
CA HIS A 524 -20.71 -8.62 8.91
C HIS A 524 -19.36 -8.98 9.54
N MET A 525 -19.25 -10.18 10.11
CA MET A 525 -18.04 -10.71 10.75
C MET A 525 -17.47 -11.87 9.95
N TRP A 526 -16.14 -11.99 9.98
CA TRP A 526 -15.46 -13.14 9.42
C TRP A 526 -15.86 -14.43 10.16
N PRO A 527 -16.03 -15.58 9.46
CA PRO A 527 -16.58 -16.81 10.06
C PRO A 527 -15.53 -17.58 10.90
N VAL A 528 -14.94 -16.91 11.87
CA VAL A 528 -14.00 -17.46 12.86
C VAL A 528 -14.41 -17.01 14.26
N ARG A 529 -13.67 -17.41 15.29
CA ARG A 529 -13.85 -16.82 16.61
C ARG A 529 -13.39 -15.36 16.57
N ASN A 530 -14.31 -14.45 16.82
CA ASN A 530 -14.05 -13.01 16.81
C ASN A 530 -13.83 -12.50 18.24
N ASP A 531 -12.91 -11.52 18.39
CA ASP A 531 -12.60 -10.87 19.66
C ASP A 531 -12.09 -9.42 19.45
N ALA A 532 -11.87 -8.73 20.56
CA ALA A 532 -11.21 -7.44 20.65
C ALA A 532 -10.68 -7.28 22.08
N TYR A 533 -9.86 -6.25 22.33
CA TYR A 533 -9.30 -5.99 23.65
C TYR A 533 -10.38 -5.71 24.72
N GLU A 534 -11.49 -5.09 24.32
CA GLU A 534 -12.67 -4.90 25.15
C GLU A 534 -13.91 -4.79 24.26
N MET A 535 -14.99 -5.53 24.62
CA MET A 535 -16.21 -5.58 23.83
C MET A 535 -17.28 -4.63 24.34
N MET A 536 -17.86 -3.86 23.42
CA MET A 536 -19.00 -2.98 23.67
C MET A 536 -20.31 -3.67 23.26
N ILE A 537 -21.42 -3.24 23.84
CA ILE A 537 -22.73 -3.89 23.63
C ILE A 537 -23.52 -3.29 22.45
N ASN A 538 -23.20 -2.05 22.06
CA ASN A 538 -23.86 -1.35 20.96
C ASN A 538 -23.02 -0.16 20.43
N LYS A 539 -23.46 0.41 19.30
CA LYS A 539 -22.85 1.55 18.62
C LYS A 539 -22.72 2.79 19.52
N GLU A 540 -23.71 3.06 20.37
CA GLU A 540 -23.71 4.23 21.25
C GLU A 540 -22.60 4.10 22.30
N GLN A 541 -22.55 2.96 23.01
CA GLN A 541 -21.51 2.71 24.00
C GLN A 541 -20.11 2.76 23.38
N LEU A 542 -19.93 2.18 22.18
CA LEU A 542 -18.65 2.20 21.47
C LEU A 542 -18.23 3.66 21.17
N SER A 543 -19.16 4.46 20.66
CA SER A 543 -18.91 5.87 20.31
C SER A 543 -18.60 6.72 21.55
N ASP A 544 -19.36 6.53 22.64
CA ASP A 544 -19.16 7.28 23.88
C ASP A 544 -17.85 6.87 24.57
N THR A 545 -17.49 5.59 24.50
CA THR A 545 -16.19 5.09 24.99
C THR A 545 -15.04 5.73 24.21
N TYR A 546 -15.17 5.84 22.88
CA TYR A 546 -14.18 6.54 22.04
C TYR A 546 -14.02 8.01 22.48
N VAL A 547 -15.14 8.75 22.62
CA VAL A 547 -15.11 10.16 23.06
C VAL A 547 -14.46 10.28 24.44
N TYR A 548 -14.76 9.37 25.37
CA TYR A 548 -14.12 9.35 26.68
C TYR A 548 -12.61 9.16 26.59
N LEU A 549 -12.14 8.19 25.80
CA LEU A 549 -10.70 7.96 25.58
C LEU A 549 -10.00 9.21 25.03
N LEU A 550 -10.60 9.91 24.08
CA LEU A 550 -10.03 11.13 23.51
C LEU A 550 -10.00 12.29 24.51
N SER A 551 -10.97 12.37 25.42
CA SER A 551 -10.95 13.34 26.52
C SER A 551 -9.80 13.09 27.50
N GLU A 552 -9.46 11.81 27.78
CA GLU A 552 -8.29 11.43 28.56
C GLU A 552 -6.98 11.80 27.82
N LEU A 553 -6.92 11.58 26.49
CA LEU A 553 -5.75 11.98 25.68
C LEU A 553 -5.51 13.49 25.74
N GLU A 554 -6.55 14.32 25.71
CA GLU A 554 -6.40 15.77 25.82
C GLU A 554 -5.67 16.20 27.12
N GLN A 555 -5.96 15.55 28.24
CA GLN A 555 -5.24 15.77 29.50
C GLN A 555 -3.77 15.33 29.39
N MET A 556 -3.52 14.20 28.72
CA MET A 556 -2.16 13.69 28.51
C MET A 556 -1.33 14.60 27.59
N ILE A 557 -1.94 15.16 26.55
CA ILE A 557 -1.30 16.15 25.65
C ILE A 557 -0.87 17.37 26.45
N LYS A 558 -1.79 17.91 27.25
CA LYS A 558 -1.60 19.16 27.98
C LYS A 558 -0.61 19.06 29.14
N TYR A 559 -0.65 17.96 29.90
CA TYR A 559 0.08 17.86 31.17
C TYR A 559 1.23 16.86 31.15
N PHE A 560 1.26 15.93 30.20
CA PHE A 560 2.23 14.84 30.18
C PHE A 560 3.00 14.72 28.86
N GLY A 561 2.84 15.68 27.94
CA GLY A 561 3.67 15.79 26.75
C GLY A 561 3.34 14.80 25.62
N LEU A 562 2.18 14.11 25.67
CA LEU A 562 1.78 13.23 24.59
C LEU A 562 1.71 14.01 23.26
N SER A 563 2.31 13.47 22.20
CA SER A 563 2.47 14.16 20.92
C SER A 563 1.72 13.50 19.78
N THR A 564 1.46 12.18 19.88
CA THR A 564 0.79 11.39 18.85
C THR A 564 0.03 10.24 19.49
N ALA A 565 -1.08 9.81 18.85
CA ALA A 565 -1.84 8.63 19.26
C ALA A 565 -2.52 7.97 18.07
N ILE A 566 -2.40 6.63 17.92
CA ILE A 566 -2.99 5.84 16.84
C ILE A 566 -4.05 4.91 17.41
N TYR A 567 -5.30 5.10 17.01
CA TYR A 567 -6.42 4.26 17.43
C TYR A 567 -6.48 2.95 16.63
N THR A 568 -6.65 1.85 17.29
CA THR A 568 -6.80 0.51 16.71
C THR A 568 -8.29 0.15 16.61
N GLN A 569 -8.96 0.13 15.40
CA GLN A 569 -8.32 0.33 14.09
C GLN A 569 -9.32 0.87 13.04
N THR A 570 -8.90 0.97 11.78
CA THR A 570 -9.72 1.51 10.67
C THR A 570 -10.95 0.64 10.41
N THR A 571 -10.74 -0.63 10.12
CA THR A 571 -11.79 -1.62 9.84
C THR A 571 -11.62 -2.83 10.74
N ASP A 572 -12.67 -3.63 10.94
CA ASP A 572 -12.48 -4.99 11.40
C ASP A 572 -11.56 -5.72 10.42
N VAL A 573 -10.76 -6.66 10.93
CA VAL A 573 -9.92 -7.54 10.11
C VAL A 573 -10.04 -8.95 10.64
N GLU A 574 -10.67 -9.82 9.88
CA GLU A 574 -10.90 -11.22 10.21
C GLU A 574 -11.47 -11.42 11.63
N HIS A 575 -10.67 -11.95 12.57
CA HIS A 575 -11.11 -12.17 13.95
C HIS A 575 -11.15 -10.89 14.80
N GLU A 576 -10.39 -9.86 14.45
CA GLU A 576 -10.36 -8.59 15.18
C GLU A 576 -11.57 -7.72 14.83
N VAL A 577 -12.51 -7.56 15.78
CA VAL A 577 -13.74 -6.77 15.58
C VAL A 577 -13.68 -5.40 16.28
N ASN A 578 -12.57 -4.69 16.15
CA ASN A 578 -12.28 -3.40 16.79
C ASN A 578 -12.15 -2.22 15.81
N GLY A 579 -12.61 -2.39 14.55
CA GLY A 579 -12.64 -1.33 13.56
C GLY A 579 -13.72 -0.27 13.79
N LEU A 580 -13.60 0.89 13.13
CA LEU A 580 -14.65 1.89 13.03
C LEU A 580 -15.81 1.41 12.16
N VAL A 581 -15.50 0.57 11.18
CA VAL A 581 -16.45 -0.10 10.28
C VAL A 581 -16.22 -1.61 10.30
N THR A 582 -17.20 -2.36 9.84
CA THR A 582 -17.10 -3.81 9.66
C THR A 582 -16.07 -4.19 8.58
N TYR A 583 -15.61 -5.44 8.59
CA TYR A 583 -14.57 -5.93 7.66
C TYR A 583 -14.97 -5.77 6.19
N ASP A 584 -16.24 -5.90 5.88
CA ASP A 584 -16.83 -5.68 4.55
C ASP A 584 -17.12 -4.20 4.22
N ARG A 585 -16.79 -3.26 5.10
CA ARG A 585 -17.03 -1.80 4.98
C ARG A 585 -18.51 -1.42 4.81
N GLN A 586 -19.46 -2.31 5.13
CA GLN A 586 -20.88 -2.05 4.94
C GLN A 586 -21.55 -1.36 6.13
N VAL A 587 -21.00 -1.51 7.36
CA VAL A 587 -21.63 -0.99 8.57
C VAL A 587 -20.68 -0.08 9.35
N GLU A 588 -21.12 1.15 9.58
CA GLU A 588 -20.46 2.08 10.50
C GLU A 588 -20.76 1.68 11.94
N LYS A 589 -19.73 1.30 12.69
CA LYS A 589 -19.84 0.80 14.07
C LYS A 589 -19.85 1.93 15.10
N MET A 590 -19.43 3.14 14.73
CA MET A 590 -19.41 4.33 15.57
C MET A 590 -20.26 5.46 14.95
N ASP A 591 -20.65 6.42 15.79
CA ASP A 591 -21.18 7.71 15.34
C ASP A 591 -20.05 8.58 14.81
N PHE A 592 -19.89 8.65 13.50
CA PHE A 592 -18.80 9.38 12.84
C PHE A 592 -18.82 10.89 13.11
N LYS A 593 -19.98 11.47 13.43
CA LYS A 593 -20.03 12.87 13.84
C LYS A 593 -19.37 13.06 15.20
N LYS A 594 -19.69 12.22 16.19
CA LYS A 594 -19.04 12.25 17.50
C LYS A 594 -17.53 12.05 17.39
N VAL A 595 -17.10 11.05 16.57
CA VAL A 595 -15.68 10.77 16.33
C VAL A 595 -14.98 11.97 15.72
N LYS A 596 -15.55 12.56 14.66
CA LYS A 596 -14.98 13.73 14.00
C LYS A 596 -14.87 14.93 14.94
N ASP A 597 -15.93 15.25 15.66
CA ASP A 597 -15.99 16.41 16.53
C ASP A 597 -14.91 16.34 17.61
N ILE A 598 -14.73 15.18 18.26
CA ILE A 598 -13.69 15.02 19.30
C ILE A 598 -12.27 15.02 18.73
N ASN A 599 -12.03 14.37 17.57
CA ASN A 599 -10.74 14.38 16.90
C ASN A 599 -10.32 15.80 16.54
N GLN A 600 -11.23 16.58 15.96
CA GLN A 600 -10.97 17.98 15.62
C GLN A 600 -10.73 18.83 16.86
N ALA A 601 -11.48 18.61 17.95
CA ALA A 601 -11.27 19.33 19.21
C ALA A 601 -9.84 19.07 19.77
N VAL A 602 -9.41 17.81 19.79
CA VAL A 602 -8.05 17.43 20.23
C VAL A 602 -6.98 18.05 19.34
N ILE A 603 -7.12 18.00 18.02
CA ILE A 603 -6.17 18.63 17.08
C ILE A 603 -6.11 20.14 17.30
N GLN A 604 -7.26 20.81 17.42
CA GLN A 604 -7.34 22.27 17.60
C GLN A 604 -6.77 22.74 18.95
N SER A 605 -6.88 21.91 20.01
CA SER A 605 -6.34 22.24 21.33
C SER A 605 -4.83 22.45 21.33
N THR A 606 -4.13 21.90 20.31
CA THR A 606 -2.66 21.97 20.19
C THR A 606 -2.18 23.05 19.22
N ARG A 607 -3.08 23.60 18.39
CA ARG A 607 -2.72 24.67 17.46
C ARG A 607 -2.56 26.00 18.22
N LYS A 608 -1.51 26.75 17.90
CA LYS A 608 -1.37 28.11 18.42
C LYS A 608 -2.57 28.94 17.98
N LYS A 609 -3.23 29.61 18.89
CA LYS A 609 -4.24 30.62 18.52
C LYS A 609 -3.52 31.71 17.72
N LYS A 610 -3.89 31.85 16.46
CA LYS A 610 -3.39 32.93 15.59
C LYS A 610 -3.88 34.28 16.08
#